data_cfd83aac1de8d5d89b6b935ca46f3926
#
_entry.id   cfd83aac1de8d5d89b6b935ca46f3926
#
_cell.length_a   1.000
_cell.length_b   1.000
_cell.length_c   1.000
_cell.angle_alpha   90.00
_cell.angle_beta   90.00
_cell.angle_gamma   90.00
#
_symmetry.space_group_name_H-M   'P 1'
#
loop_
_entity.id
_entity.type
_entity.pdbx_description
1 polymer ?
#
loop_
_entity_poly.entity_id
_entity_poly.type
_entity_poly.pdbx_seq_one_letter_code
_entity_poly.pdbx_strand_id
1 'polypeptide(L)'
;PRLWRRVNHYLTSSFTTLAWPKRHLVYVSRKNAKNGRIESNYAELHDMLLKTYPGTVKAFKGGNLATVMETFGGAAIILGSHGGGMHNLFFAPKDACVIEQQGKWIVEYNKNKEVIHRFSSLIGQRYIRVVRLDGSYDFHLEHLQKAVLLALS
;
A
#
# COMPACT_ATOMS: atom_id res chain seq x y z
N PRO A 1 -20.72 2.57 5.43
CA PRO A 1 -19.48 3.38 5.62
C PRO A 1 -19.14 3.64 7.10
N ARG A 2 -20.14 3.98 7.97
CA ARG A 2 -19.88 4.33 9.38
C ARG A 2 -19.32 3.17 10.20
N LEU A 3 -19.80 1.95 9.99
CA LEU A 3 -19.33 0.77 10.72
C LEU A 3 -17.84 0.50 10.45
N TRP A 4 -17.44 0.45 9.19
CA TRP A 4 -16.05 0.18 8.80
C TRP A 4 -15.06 1.24 9.30
N ARG A 5 -15.47 2.52 9.31
CA ARG A 5 -14.65 3.59 9.90
C ARG A 5 -14.49 3.43 11.41
N ARG A 6 -15.53 2.96 12.11
CA ARG A 6 -15.47 2.68 13.56
C ARG A 6 -14.56 1.50 13.85
N VAL A 7 -14.69 0.39 13.09
CA VAL A 7 -13.83 -0.78 13.24
C VAL A 7 -12.37 -0.42 12.96
N ASN A 8 -12.11 0.29 11.86
CA ASN A 8 -10.77 0.76 11.56
C ASN A 8 -10.22 1.68 12.66
N HIS A 9 -11.00 2.65 13.12
CA HIS A 9 -10.59 3.53 14.22
C HIS A 9 -10.26 2.76 15.50
N TYR A 10 -11.08 1.80 15.88
CA TYR A 10 -10.82 0.95 17.05
C TYR A 10 -9.51 0.17 16.89
N LEU A 11 -9.30 -0.47 15.74
CA LEU A 11 -8.10 -1.27 15.47
C LEU A 11 -6.82 -0.42 15.39
N THR A 12 -6.93 0.84 14.98
CA THR A 12 -5.76 1.71 14.74
C THR A 12 -5.53 2.76 15.80
N SER A 13 -6.41 2.90 16.80
CA SER A 13 -6.35 3.97 17.81
C SER A 13 -5.02 4.02 18.56
N SER A 14 -4.44 2.88 18.88
CA SER A 14 -3.12 2.79 19.54
C SER A 14 -1.95 3.27 18.67
N PHE A 15 -2.15 3.39 17.34
CA PHE A 15 -1.12 3.80 16.40
C PHE A 15 -1.34 5.23 15.87
N THR A 16 -2.56 5.77 16.00
CA THR A 16 -2.90 7.13 15.52
C THR A 16 -2.28 8.24 16.38
N THR A 17 -1.77 7.92 17.56
CA THR A 17 -1.06 8.86 18.45
C THR A 17 0.37 9.14 17.97
N LEU A 18 0.92 8.35 17.05
CA LEU A 18 2.23 8.61 16.47
C LEU A 18 2.16 9.84 15.55
N ALA A 19 2.89 10.89 15.94
CA ALA A 19 2.98 12.10 15.11
C ALA A 19 3.66 11.80 13.76
N TRP A 20 3.13 12.33 12.67
CA TRP A 20 3.85 12.47 11.42
C TRP A 20 5.14 13.31 11.67
N PRO A 21 6.33 12.96 11.20
CA PRO A 21 6.73 11.94 10.22
C PRO A 21 7.22 10.62 10.83
N LYS A 22 6.95 10.32 12.11
CA LYS A 22 7.40 9.07 12.77
C LYS A 22 6.71 7.80 12.26
N ARG A 23 5.63 7.96 11.51
CA ARG A 23 4.95 6.84 10.84
C ARG A 23 5.79 6.35 9.66
N HIS A 24 5.61 5.08 9.30
CA HIS A 24 6.43 4.43 8.28
C HIS A 24 5.68 4.25 6.96
N LEU A 25 6.44 4.03 5.89
CA LEU A 25 5.92 3.55 4.62
C LEU A 25 5.96 2.01 4.62
N VAL A 26 4.85 1.38 4.29
CA VAL A 26 4.75 -0.08 4.08
C VAL A 26 4.64 -0.35 2.59
N TYR A 27 5.51 -1.20 2.05
CA TYR A 27 5.28 -1.74 0.71
C TYR A 27 4.99 -3.25 0.77
N VAL A 28 3.95 -3.64 0.03
CA VAL A 28 3.46 -5.02 -0.02
C VAL A 28 4.26 -5.79 -1.06
N SER A 29 5.14 -6.68 -0.58
CA SER A 29 6.01 -7.48 -1.44
C SER A 29 5.32 -8.71 -2.00
N ARG A 30 5.56 -9.00 -3.27
CA ARG A 30 5.16 -10.23 -3.95
C ARG A 30 6.32 -11.15 -4.30
N LYS A 31 7.48 -10.94 -3.69
CA LYS A 31 8.68 -11.75 -3.96
C LYS A 31 8.43 -13.27 -3.88
N ASN A 32 7.47 -13.70 -3.05
CA ASN A 32 7.11 -15.10 -2.85
C ASN A 32 5.70 -15.44 -3.38
N ALA A 33 5.16 -14.69 -4.34
CA ALA A 33 3.82 -14.94 -4.85
C ALA A 33 3.78 -16.27 -5.63
N LYS A 34 2.89 -17.17 -5.19
CA LYS A 34 2.74 -18.52 -5.80
C LYS A 34 2.15 -18.50 -7.22
N ASN A 35 1.64 -17.37 -7.70
CA ASN A 35 0.93 -17.24 -8.98
C ASN A 35 1.81 -16.65 -10.11
N GLY A 36 3.12 -16.66 -9.97
CA GLY A 36 4.06 -16.18 -10.98
C GLY A 36 4.11 -14.65 -11.21
N ARG A 37 3.33 -13.88 -10.44
CA ARG A 37 3.34 -12.41 -10.52
C ARG A 37 4.40 -11.83 -9.58
N ILE A 38 5.67 -12.13 -9.89
CA ILE A 38 6.81 -11.73 -9.08
C ILE A 38 7.37 -10.45 -9.68
N GLU A 39 7.51 -9.42 -8.86
CA GLU A 39 8.25 -8.23 -9.23
C GLU A 39 9.76 -8.53 -9.16
N SER A 40 10.50 -8.38 -10.28
CA SER A 40 11.94 -8.65 -10.31
C SER A 40 12.78 -7.47 -9.80
N ASN A 41 12.27 -6.24 -9.96
CA ASN A 41 12.97 -5.01 -9.54
C ASN A 41 12.67 -4.58 -8.10
N TYR A 42 12.55 -5.56 -7.22
CA TYR A 42 12.22 -5.33 -5.81
C TYR A 42 13.33 -4.57 -5.04
N ALA A 43 14.61 -4.83 -5.36
CA ALA A 43 15.73 -4.15 -4.73
C ALA A 43 15.74 -2.67 -5.11
N GLU A 44 15.56 -2.36 -6.39
CA GLU A 44 15.50 -1.00 -6.93
C GLU A 44 14.31 -0.22 -6.34
N LEU A 45 13.15 -0.89 -6.16
CA LEU A 45 12.02 -0.28 -5.46
C LEU A 45 12.42 0.11 -4.04
N HIS A 46 13.01 -0.81 -3.28
CA HIS A 46 13.41 -0.57 -1.89
C HIS A 46 14.37 0.62 -1.79
N ASP A 47 15.41 0.65 -2.63
CA ASP A 47 16.40 1.72 -2.67
C ASP A 47 15.79 3.07 -3.04
N MET A 48 14.86 3.08 -4.01
CA MET A 48 14.12 4.28 -4.38
C MET A 48 13.28 4.79 -3.20
N LEU A 49 12.58 3.90 -2.49
CA LEU A 49 11.75 4.27 -1.35
C LEU A 49 12.59 4.82 -0.19
N LEU A 50 13.75 4.23 0.12
CA LEU A 50 14.67 4.75 1.15
C LEU A 50 15.18 6.16 0.83
N LYS A 51 15.38 6.49 -0.46
CA LYS A 51 15.82 7.82 -0.89
C LYS A 51 14.68 8.84 -0.92
N THR A 52 13.44 8.39 -1.11
CA THR A 52 12.29 9.28 -1.34
C THR A 52 11.50 9.54 -0.06
N TYR A 53 11.37 8.54 0.82
CA TYR A 53 10.58 8.64 2.04
C TYR A 53 11.49 8.98 3.23
N PRO A 54 11.20 10.08 3.98
CA PRO A 54 12.07 10.57 5.06
C PRO A 54 12.02 9.75 6.35
N GLY A 55 11.16 8.72 6.40
CA GLY A 55 10.97 7.86 7.57
C GLY A 55 11.38 6.41 7.33
N THR A 56 10.89 5.54 8.18
CA THR A 56 11.15 4.09 8.06
C THR A 56 10.39 3.47 6.91
N VAL A 57 11.05 2.66 6.10
CA VAL A 57 10.44 1.84 5.04
C VAL A 57 10.38 0.38 5.50
N LYS A 58 9.18 -0.21 5.49
CA LYS A 58 8.94 -1.60 5.88
C LYS A 58 8.43 -2.44 4.70
N ALA A 59 9.00 -3.62 4.52
CA ALA A 59 8.50 -4.60 3.56
C ALA A 59 7.51 -5.55 4.24
N PHE A 60 6.27 -5.63 3.76
CA PHE A 60 5.32 -6.63 4.20
C PHE A 60 5.37 -7.86 3.29
N LYS A 61 5.75 -9.00 3.84
CA LYS A 61 5.90 -10.30 3.15
C LYS A 61 4.83 -11.32 3.55
N GLY A 62 3.80 -10.89 4.25
CA GLY A 62 2.80 -11.74 4.90
C GLY A 62 3.08 -11.90 6.40
N GLY A 63 2.14 -12.53 7.11
CA GLY A 63 2.25 -12.76 8.54
C GLY A 63 0.90 -13.07 9.18
N ASN A 64 0.92 -13.32 10.49
CA ASN A 64 -0.29 -13.49 11.28
C ASN A 64 -0.95 -12.11 11.56
N LEU A 65 -2.09 -12.12 12.22
CA LEU A 65 -2.86 -10.89 12.50
C LEU A 65 -2.04 -9.86 13.31
N ALA A 66 -1.25 -10.30 14.31
CA ALA A 66 -0.43 -9.41 15.11
C ALA A 66 0.61 -8.68 14.25
N THR A 67 1.32 -9.42 13.37
CA THR A 67 2.28 -8.85 12.42
C THR A 67 1.60 -7.86 11.47
N VAL A 68 0.39 -8.17 11.00
CA VAL A 68 -0.38 -7.26 10.13
C VAL A 68 -0.72 -5.97 10.88
N MET A 69 -1.26 -6.06 12.08
CA MET A 69 -1.63 -4.89 12.89
C MET A 69 -0.42 -4.02 13.22
N GLU A 70 0.70 -4.62 13.62
CA GLU A 70 1.96 -3.90 13.90
C GLU A 70 2.51 -3.21 12.64
N THR A 71 2.46 -3.89 11.49
CA THR A 71 3.00 -3.35 10.25
C THR A 71 2.13 -2.25 9.67
N PHE A 72 0.82 -2.43 9.61
CA PHE A 72 -0.09 -1.49 8.97
C PHE A 72 -0.63 -0.41 9.92
N GLY A 73 -0.76 -0.69 11.21
CA GLY A 73 -1.35 0.23 12.19
C GLY A 73 -0.63 1.58 12.31
N GLY A 74 0.68 1.62 12.08
CA GLY A 74 1.47 2.87 12.05
C GLY A 74 1.81 3.37 10.64
N ALA A 75 1.20 2.82 9.59
CA ALA A 75 1.53 3.22 8.22
C ALA A 75 1.01 4.62 7.88
N ALA A 76 1.87 5.46 7.32
CA ALA A 76 1.50 6.72 6.67
C ALA A 76 1.21 6.51 5.17
N ILE A 77 1.98 5.63 4.54
CA ILE A 77 1.81 5.26 3.13
C ILE A 77 1.80 3.73 3.04
N ILE A 78 0.87 3.20 2.25
CA ILE A 78 0.81 1.79 1.86
C ILE A 78 0.99 1.72 0.36
N LEU A 79 2.01 1.02 -0.11
CA LEU A 79 2.35 0.90 -1.51
C LEU A 79 2.38 -0.57 -1.94
N GLY A 80 1.85 -0.90 -3.09
CA GLY A 80 1.95 -2.25 -3.64
C GLY A 80 1.21 -2.45 -4.95
N SER A 81 1.45 -3.60 -5.57
CA SER A 81 0.69 -4.05 -6.74
C SER A 81 -0.68 -4.56 -6.32
N HIS A 82 -1.67 -4.39 -7.22
CA HIS A 82 -3.04 -4.89 -7.02
C HIS A 82 -3.08 -6.34 -6.56
N GLY A 83 -3.72 -6.62 -5.42
CA GLY A 83 -3.89 -7.99 -4.92
C GLY A 83 -4.18 -8.11 -3.44
N GLY A 84 -4.30 -9.37 -2.98
CA GLY A 84 -4.76 -9.73 -1.63
C GLY A 84 -4.00 -9.07 -0.48
N GLY A 85 -2.69 -8.90 -0.62
CA GLY A 85 -1.87 -8.23 0.41
C GLY A 85 -2.27 -6.78 0.66
N MET A 86 -2.81 -6.09 -0.35
CA MET A 86 -3.30 -4.71 -0.22
C MET A 86 -4.57 -4.59 0.64
N HIS A 87 -5.35 -5.66 0.85
CA HIS A 87 -6.51 -5.64 1.73
C HIS A 87 -6.16 -5.33 3.19
N ASN A 88 -4.90 -5.52 3.59
CA ASN A 88 -4.44 -5.14 4.93
C ASN A 88 -4.49 -3.63 5.20
N LEU A 89 -4.81 -2.79 4.19
CA LEU A 89 -5.11 -1.36 4.37
C LEU A 89 -6.21 -1.10 5.44
N PHE A 90 -7.06 -2.10 5.73
CA PHE A 90 -8.05 -2.02 6.80
C PHE A 90 -7.45 -1.78 8.18
N PHE A 91 -6.23 -2.21 8.40
CA PHE A 91 -5.50 -2.02 9.66
C PHE A 91 -4.69 -0.74 9.71
N ALA A 92 -4.66 0.03 8.62
CA ALA A 92 -3.95 1.30 8.57
C ALA A 92 -4.85 2.48 8.97
N PRO A 93 -4.27 3.58 9.49
CA PRO A 93 -5.02 4.77 9.87
C PRO A 93 -5.82 5.37 8.71
N LYS A 94 -6.93 6.06 9.04
CA LYS A 94 -7.80 6.73 8.06
C LYS A 94 -7.10 7.83 7.25
N ASP A 95 -6.04 8.41 7.78
CA ASP A 95 -5.22 9.45 7.14
C ASP A 95 -4.00 8.89 6.39
N ALA A 96 -3.86 7.55 6.32
CA ALA A 96 -2.87 6.93 5.46
C ALA A 96 -3.17 7.18 3.97
N CYS A 97 -2.13 7.17 3.14
CA CYS A 97 -2.26 7.22 1.69
C CYS A 97 -1.99 5.82 1.11
N VAL A 98 -2.92 5.33 0.29
CA VAL A 98 -2.80 4.04 -0.41
C VAL A 98 -2.35 4.29 -1.84
N ILE A 99 -1.20 3.74 -2.22
CA ILE A 99 -0.64 3.81 -3.58
C ILE A 99 -0.72 2.41 -4.19
N GLU A 100 -1.56 2.23 -5.19
CA GLU A 100 -1.76 0.94 -5.86
C GLU A 100 -1.23 0.98 -7.28
N GLN A 101 -0.29 0.08 -7.61
CA GLN A 101 0.08 -0.18 -8.98
C GLN A 101 -0.84 -1.22 -9.60
N GLN A 102 -1.46 -0.89 -10.74
CA GLN A 102 -2.27 -1.81 -11.55
C GLN A 102 -1.58 -2.06 -12.89
N GLY A 103 -1.24 -3.32 -13.16
CA GLY A 103 -0.73 -3.75 -14.47
C GLY A 103 -1.85 -3.86 -15.51
N LYS A 104 -1.46 -3.98 -16.78
CA LYS A 104 -2.36 -4.09 -17.95
C LYS A 104 -3.52 -5.07 -17.73
N TRP A 105 -3.22 -6.29 -17.28
CA TRP A 105 -4.23 -7.33 -17.07
C TRP A 105 -5.31 -6.89 -16.06
N ILE A 106 -4.92 -6.20 -14.97
CA ILE A 106 -5.87 -5.70 -13.97
C ILE A 106 -6.79 -4.65 -14.58
N VAL A 107 -6.21 -3.71 -15.32
CA VAL A 107 -6.96 -2.57 -15.89
C VAL A 107 -7.96 -3.05 -16.96
N GLU A 108 -7.54 -3.97 -17.81
CA GLU A 108 -8.35 -4.39 -18.98
C GLU A 108 -9.34 -5.51 -18.65
N TYR A 109 -8.96 -6.48 -17.81
CA TYR A 109 -9.73 -7.73 -17.68
C TYR A 109 -10.26 -8.01 -16.27
N ASN A 110 -9.74 -7.36 -15.23
CA ASN A 110 -10.16 -7.68 -13.86
C ASN A 110 -11.44 -6.90 -13.47
N LYS A 111 -12.54 -7.61 -13.25
CA LYS A 111 -13.80 -7.03 -12.75
C LYS A 111 -13.65 -6.38 -11.37
N ASN A 112 -12.66 -6.80 -10.58
CA ASN A 112 -12.41 -6.30 -9.21
C ASN A 112 -11.32 -5.22 -9.16
N LYS A 113 -10.96 -4.61 -10.29
CA LYS A 113 -9.90 -3.59 -10.36
C LYS A 113 -10.08 -2.39 -9.41
N GLU A 114 -11.30 -2.12 -9.02
CA GLU A 114 -11.64 -1.01 -8.12
C GLU A 114 -11.71 -1.41 -6.63
N VAL A 115 -11.46 -2.67 -6.28
CA VAL A 115 -11.69 -3.16 -4.91
C VAL A 115 -10.84 -2.42 -3.86
N ILE A 116 -9.58 -2.17 -4.15
CA ILE A 116 -8.66 -1.46 -3.24
C ILE A 116 -9.08 0.01 -3.07
N HIS A 117 -9.42 0.67 -4.19
CA HIS A 117 -9.95 2.03 -4.16
C HIS A 117 -11.24 2.13 -3.31
N ARG A 118 -12.17 1.19 -3.51
CA ARG A 118 -13.43 1.17 -2.73
C ARG A 118 -13.17 1.00 -1.24
N PHE A 119 -12.25 0.11 -0.86
CA PHE A 119 -11.90 -0.09 0.54
C PHE A 119 -11.23 1.13 1.15
N SER A 120 -10.23 1.72 0.48
CA SER A 120 -9.59 2.95 0.97
C SER A 120 -10.61 4.09 1.15
N SER A 121 -11.54 4.24 0.20
CA SER A 121 -12.61 5.24 0.26
C SER A 121 -13.60 4.98 1.41
N LEU A 122 -13.96 3.73 1.69
CA LEU A 122 -14.82 3.37 2.82
C LEU A 122 -14.22 3.77 4.17
N ILE A 123 -12.91 3.65 4.32
CA ILE A 123 -12.17 4.02 5.53
C ILE A 123 -11.97 5.55 5.58
N GLY A 124 -11.83 6.20 4.43
CA GLY A 124 -11.53 7.63 4.29
C GLY A 124 -10.05 7.90 4.06
N GLN A 125 -9.30 6.91 3.59
CA GLN A 125 -7.90 7.04 3.21
C GLN A 125 -7.75 7.73 1.84
N ARG A 126 -6.64 8.43 1.63
CA ARG A 126 -6.25 8.92 0.31
C ARG A 126 -5.89 7.73 -0.58
N TYR A 127 -6.16 7.84 -1.89
CA TYR A 127 -5.83 6.79 -2.83
C TYR A 127 -5.20 7.34 -4.10
N ILE A 128 -4.08 6.76 -4.50
CA ILE A 128 -3.35 7.07 -5.74
C ILE A 128 -3.23 5.79 -6.56
N ARG A 129 -3.65 5.84 -7.82
CA ARG A 129 -3.49 4.74 -8.77
C ARG A 129 -2.32 5.01 -9.69
N VAL A 130 -1.41 4.06 -9.79
CA VAL A 130 -0.35 4.03 -10.79
C VAL A 130 -0.67 2.94 -11.79
N VAL A 131 -0.78 3.28 -13.07
CA VAL A 131 -1.13 2.32 -14.13
C VAL A 131 0.12 1.99 -14.95
N ARG A 132 0.32 0.69 -15.21
CA ARG A 132 1.39 0.17 -16.06
C ARG A 132 0.79 -0.72 -17.17
N LEU A 133 0.94 -0.32 -18.42
CA LEU A 133 0.28 -0.97 -19.56
C LEU A 133 1.25 -1.75 -20.48
N ASP A 134 2.53 -1.81 -20.16
CA ASP A 134 3.56 -2.51 -20.93
C ASP A 134 3.60 -4.03 -20.75
N GLY A 135 2.70 -4.58 -19.93
CA GLY A 135 2.61 -6.01 -19.64
C GLY A 135 3.59 -6.53 -18.57
N SER A 136 4.53 -5.71 -18.11
CA SER A 136 5.44 -6.08 -17.03
C SER A 136 4.74 -6.15 -15.68
N TYR A 137 5.21 -7.04 -14.80
CA TYR A 137 4.81 -7.10 -13.39
C TYR A 137 5.71 -6.23 -12.49
N ASP A 138 6.83 -5.73 -13.00
CA ASP A 138 7.75 -4.92 -12.23
C ASP A 138 7.14 -3.59 -11.79
N PHE A 139 7.68 -3.03 -10.72
CA PHE A 139 7.28 -1.71 -10.28
C PHE A 139 7.74 -0.62 -11.26
N HIS A 140 6.85 0.30 -11.59
CA HIS A 140 7.19 1.48 -12.39
C HIS A 140 7.80 2.55 -11.48
N LEU A 141 9.10 2.47 -11.24
CA LEU A 141 9.80 3.21 -10.18
C LEU A 141 9.58 4.72 -10.27
N GLU A 142 9.69 5.32 -11.46
CA GLU A 142 9.51 6.77 -11.64
C GLU A 142 8.09 7.21 -11.25
N HIS A 143 7.06 6.49 -11.70
CA HIS A 143 5.68 6.84 -11.37
C HIS A 143 5.36 6.61 -9.90
N LEU A 144 5.93 5.55 -9.29
CA LEU A 144 5.78 5.30 -7.87
C LEU A 144 6.51 6.34 -7.03
N GLN A 145 7.69 6.80 -7.44
CA GLN A 145 8.39 7.88 -6.78
C GLN A 145 7.54 9.18 -6.77
N LYS A 146 6.98 9.55 -7.93
CA LYS A 146 6.06 10.70 -8.03
C LYS A 146 4.84 10.54 -7.13
N ALA A 147 4.27 9.32 -7.08
CA ALA A 147 3.13 9.03 -6.21
C ALA A 147 3.48 9.14 -4.72
N VAL A 148 4.68 8.71 -4.30
CA VAL A 148 5.15 8.87 -2.91
C VAL A 148 5.34 10.34 -2.57
N LEU A 149 5.95 11.13 -3.45
CA LEU A 149 6.11 12.58 -3.25
C LEU A 149 4.76 13.30 -3.16
N LEU A 150 3.79 12.92 -4.01
CA LEU A 150 2.42 13.44 -3.94
C LEU A 150 1.71 13.01 -2.63
N ALA A 151 2.00 11.84 -2.09
CA ALA A 151 1.44 11.39 -0.83
C ALA A 151 2.01 12.16 0.37
N LEU A 152 3.23 12.71 0.25
CA LEU A 152 3.90 13.51 1.28
C LEU A 152 3.48 14.98 1.29
N SER A 153 2.94 15.50 0.17
CA SER A 153 2.37 16.85 0.07
C SER A 153 0.97 16.91 0.68
#